data_a804c6c745f54cb90904ea6546dcbe3a
#
_entry.id   a804c6c745f54cb90904ea6546dcbe3a
#
_cell.length_a   1.000
_cell.length_b   1.000
_cell.length_c   1.000
_cell.angle_alpha   90.00
_cell.angle_beta   90.00
_cell.angle_gamma   90.00
#
_symmetry.space_group_name_H-M   'P 1'
#
loop_
_entity.id
_entity.type
_entity.pdbx_description
1 polymer ?
#
loop_
_entity_poly.entity_id
_entity_poly.type
_entity_poly.pdbx_seq_one_letter_code
_entity_poly.pdbx_strand_id
1 'polypeptide(L)'
;MTRVMLVASITLPSGDVPLFVQRGLHQIGCKTRLLAIDEDLPLIEAVRYRNPHTFDRRRFNRRLTRAATAYEPEVLFVYGSNWGIYPATLAKLKARLGCKAILWEENLQYWRSFQVEALRQYDHLFSLDSYPVPLLQLPSTGLKNVHFLGPACDPEEHSRVELSPSDEARFAAQVTFVGGGRTRRRELFENLTDHDLKLWGWGWNKSPELERFFVPETVSGLKKTKIYSATPICPNFQSGHYQVNGVACRPFEVACCGRAPFSEAQ
;
A
#
# COMPACT_ATOMS: atom_id res chain seq x y z
N MET A 1 3.04 -20.08 -18.96
CA MET A 1 2.31 -19.15 -18.03
C MET A 1 3.18 -19.01 -16.79
N THR A 2 3.69 -17.79 -16.53
CA THR A 2 4.61 -17.53 -15.43
C THR A 2 3.92 -17.70 -14.08
N ARG A 3 4.52 -18.49 -13.18
CA ARG A 3 4.01 -18.68 -11.82
C ARG A 3 4.61 -17.62 -10.89
N VAL A 4 3.76 -16.79 -10.31
CA VAL A 4 4.15 -15.73 -9.39
C VAL A 4 3.60 -16.01 -7.99
N MET A 5 4.46 -16.06 -6.97
CA MET A 5 4.03 -16.03 -5.58
C MET A 5 4.11 -14.60 -5.08
N LEU A 6 2.96 -13.99 -4.79
CA LEU A 6 2.85 -12.67 -4.20
C LEU A 6 2.87 -12.79 -2.67
N VAL A 7 3.82 -12.12 -2.02
CA VAL A 7 3.93 -12.04 -0.57
C VAL A 7 3.61 -10.62 -0.13
N ALA A 8 2.57 -10.44 0.65
CA ALA A 8 2.08 -9.12 1.04
C ALA A 8 1.28 -9.15 2.35
N SER A 9 1.09 -7.98 2.96
CA SER A 9 0.10 -7.76 4.01
C SER A 9 -1.25 -7.43 3.37
N ILE A 10 -2.32 -8.07 3.81
CA ILE A 10 -3.69 -7.86 3.30
C ILE A 10 -4.65 -7.25 4.34
N THR A 11 -4.21 -7.10 5.60
CA THR A 11 -5.06 -6.59 6.69
C THR A 11 -4.74 -5.15 7.10
N LEU A 12 -3.74 -4.54 6.50
CA LEU A 12 -3.38 -3.14 6.74
C LEU A 12 -4.34 -2.18 6.01
N PRO A 13 -4.39 -0.88 6.38
CA PRO A 13 -5.26 0.09 5.71
C PRO A 13 -5.11 0.20 4.19
N SER A 14 -3.99 -0.28 3.65
CA SER A 14 -3.72 -0.42 2.20
C SER A 14 -3.82 -1.86 1.70
N GLY A 15 -4.53 -2.73 2.43
CA GLY A 15 -4.61 -4.17 2.16
C GLY A 15 -5.23 -4.56 0.81
N ASP A 16 -5.93 -3.65 0.16
CA ASP A 16 -6.53 -3.89 -1.17
C ASP A 16 -5.46 -3.91 -2.28
N VAL A 17 -4.36 -3.15 -2.14
CA VAL A 17 -3.33 -3.03 -3.18
C VAL A 17 -2.73 -4.38 -3.61
N PRO A 18 -2.38 -5.31 -2.72
CA PRO A 18 -1.93 -6.64 -3.12
C PRO A 18 -2.94 -7.42 -3.97
N LEU A 19 -4.24 -7.24 -3.72
CA LEU A 19 -5.30 -7.88 -4.52
C LEU A 19 -5.36 -7.28 -5.92
N PHE A 20 -5.19 -5.96 -6.05
CA PHE A 20 -5.11 -5.28 -7.35
C PHE A 20 -3.87 -5.70 -8.13
N VAL A 21 -2.71 -5.80 -7.46
CA VAL A 21 -1.47 -6.35 -8.05
C VAL A 21 -1.70 -7.78 -8.54
N GLN A 22 -2.37 -8.62 -7.75
CA GLN A 22 -2.70 -9.98 -8.14
C GLN A 22 -3.59 -10.02 -9.40
N ARG A 23 -4.63 -9.17 -9.44
CA ARG A 23 -5.52 -9.05 -10.60
C ARG A 23 -4.76 -8.60 -11.84
N GLY A 24 -3.94 -7.56 -11.75
CA GLY A 24 -3.10 -7.10 -12.85
C GLY A 24 -2.15 -8.18 -13.38
N LEU A 25 -1.55 -8.97 -12.49
CA LEU A 25 -0.72 -10.12 -12.88
C LEU A 25 -1.54 -11.19 -13.62
N HIS A 26 -2.79 -11.44 -13.22
CA HIS A 26 -3.68 -12.35 -13.95
C HIS A 26 -4.02 -11.84 -15.34
N GLN A 27 -4.30 -10.53 -15.50
CA GLN A 27 -4.62 -9.89 -16.77
C GLN A 27 -3.49 -10.02 -17.80
N ILE A 28 -2.23 -10.02 -17.34
CA ILE A 28 -1.06 -10.25 -18.21
C ILE A 28 -0.67 -11.74 -18.35
N GLY A 29 -1.56 -12.66 -17.95
CA GLY A 29 -1.39 -14.08 -18.14
C GLY A 29 -0.50 -14.79 -17.12
N CYS A 30 -0.26 -14.21 -15.94
CA CYS A 30 0.44 -14.91 -14.87
C CYS A 30 -0.51 -15.79 -14.06
N LYS A 31 0.00 -16.94 -13.59
CA LYS A 31 -0.64 -17.73 -12.54
C LYS A 31 -0.12 -17.24 -11.19
N THR A 32 -1.00 -16.80 -10.30
CA THR A 32 -0.56 -16.23 -9.03
C THR A 32 -1.02 -17.04 -7.83
N ARG A 33 -0.22 -16.98 -6.75
CA ARG A 33 -0.60 -17.43 -5.42
C ARG A 33 -0.24 -16.34 -4.42
N LEU A 34 -1.22 -15.83 -3.69
CA LEU A 34 -1.01 -14.87 -2.61
C LEU A 34 -0.65 -15.62 -1.31
N LEU A 35 0.39 -15.18 -0.64
CA LEU A 35 0.79 -15.58 0.69
C LEU A 35 0.71 -14.35 1.61
N ALA A 36 -0.34 -14.27 2.40
CA ALA A 36 -0.53 -13.17 3.32
C ALA A 36 0.40 -13.31 4.53
N ILE A 37 1.18 -12.27 4.81
CA ILE A 37 2.07 -12.22 5.98
C ILE A 37 1.26 -12.09 7.28
N ASP A 38 0.09 -11.49 7.19
CA ASP A 38 -0.78 -11.14 8.31
C ASP A 38 -1.44 -12.36 8.98
N GLU A 39 -1.50 -13.50 8.31
CA GLU A 39 -1.99 -14.74 8.91
C GLU A 39 -1.18 -15.19 10.13
N ASP A 40 0.06 -14.73 10.25
CA ASP A 40 0.94 -15.02 11.38
C ASP A 40 0.95 -13.89 12.44
N LEU A 41 0.08 -12.87 12.29
CA LEU A 41 -0.08 -11.80 13.26
C LEU A 41 -1.21 -12.10 14.25
N PRO A 42 -1.09 -11.65 15.52
CA PRO A 42 -2.19 -11.73 16.47
C PRO A 42 -3.42 -10.94 15.98
N LEU A 43 -4.62 -11.46 16.27
CA LEU A 43 -5.90 -10.88 15.83
C LEU A 43 -6.21 -9.47 16.39
N ILE A 44 -5.48 -9.00 17.40
CA ILE A 44 -5.71 -7.72 18.06
C ILE A 44 -4.95 -6.60 17.33
N GLU A 45 -5.66 -5.77 16.56
CA GLU A 45 -5.09 -4.66 15.79
C GLU A 45 -4.19 -3.72 16.58
N ALA A 46 -4.53 -3.42 17.83
CA ALA A 46 -3.75 -2.53 18.70
C ALA A 46 -2.33 -3.08 19.00
N VAL A 47 -2.15 -4.39 18.95
CA VAL A 47 -0.87 -5.06 19.19
C VAL A 47 -0.01 -5.10 17.93
N ARG A 48 -0.64 -5.13 16.75
CA ARG A 48 0.03 -5.21 15.44
C ARG A 48 0.97 -4.04 15.18
N TYR A 49 0.57 -2.82 15.54
CA TYR A 49 1.34 -1.60 15.26
C TYR A 49 2.29 -1.19 16.37
N ARG A 50 2.06 -1.64 17.62
CA ARG A 50 2.84 -1.21 18.78
C ARG A 50 3.95 -2.18 19.17
N ASN A 51 3.87 -3.43 18.74
CA ASN A 51 4.84 -4.44 19.18
C ASN A 51 5.21 -5.40 18.03
N PRO A 52 6.20 -5.04 17.19
CA PRO A 52 6.72 -5.92 16.13
C PRO A 52 7.32 -7.22 16.65
N HIS A 53 7.53 -7.34 17.98
CA HIS A 53 8.02 -8.56 18.63
C HIS A 53 6.96 -9.68 18.71
N THR A 54 5.67 -9.37 18.47
CA THR A 54 4.60 -10.38 18.45
C THR A 54 4.52 -11.15 17.14
N PHE A 55 5.22 -10.69 16.10
CA PHE A 55 5.29 -11.37 14.80
C PHE A 55 6.32 -12.51 14.86
N ASP A 56 5.86 -13.74 14.69
CA ASP A 56 6.78 -14.88 14.61
C ASP A 56 7.41 -14.99 13.20
N ARG A 57 8.50 -14.26 13.01
CA ARG A 57 9.29 -14.31 11.76
C ARG A 57 9.76 -15.73 11.41
N ARG A 58 10.06 -16.56 12.42
CA ARG A 58 10.51 -17.95 12.17
C ARG A 58 9.36 -18.80 11.61
N ARG A 59 8.17 -18.66 12.20
CA ARG A 59 6.96 -19.33 11.71
C ARG A 59 6.62 -18.89 10.29
N PHE A 60 6.60 -17.60 10.03
CA PHE A 60 6.34 -17.06 8.71
C PHE A 60 7.36 -17.58 7.68
N ASN A 61 8.67 -17.52 7.96
CA ASN A 61 9.70 -17.99 7.03
C ASN A 61 9.61 -19.50 6.76
N ARG A 62 9.20 -20.32 7.75
CA ARG A 62 8.89 -21.74 7.53
C ARG A 62 7.68 -21.93 6.61
N ARG A 63 6.60 -21.13 6.80
CA ARG A 63 5.40 -21.15 5.97
C ARG A 63 5.71 -20.70 4.55
N LEU A 64 6.45 -19.61 4.37
CA LEU A 64 6.94 -19.14 3.08
C LEU A 64 7.74 -20.22 2.35
N THR A 65 8.70 -20.83 3.04
CA THR A 65 9.52 -21.90 2.45
C THR A 65 8.67 -23.08 1.99
N ARG A 66 7.72 -23.55 2.82
CA ARG A 66 6.82 -24.66 2.48
C ARG A 66 5.93 -24.31 1.29
N ALA A 67 5.31 -23.12 1.32
CA ALA A 67 4.40 -22.66 0.29
C ALA A 67 5.13 -22.47 -1.06
N ALA A 68 6.32 -21.85 -1.05
CA ALA A 68 7.12 -21.65 -2.24
C ALA A 68 7.62 -22.97 -2.82
N THR A 69 8.06 -23.91 -1.96
CA THR A 69 8.47 -25.24 -2.43
C THR A 69 7.33 -26.03 -3.07
N ALA A 70 6.11 -25.92 -2.54
CA ALA A 70 4.94 -26.63 -3.09
C ALA A 70 4.38 -25.97 -4.36
N TYR A 71 4.55 -24.66 -4.51
CA TYR A 71 4.02 -23.90 -5.65
C TYR A 71 5.03 -23.78 -6.80
N GLU A 72 6.32 -23.85 -6.47
CA GLU A 72 7.45 -23.70 -7.40
C GLU A 72 7.33 -22.42 -8.25
N PRO A 73 7.29 -21.22 -7.64
CA PRO A 73 7.17 -19.98 -8.37
C PRO A 73 8.42 -19.72 -9.22
N GLU A 74 8.23 -19.14 -10.40
CA GLU A 74 9.30 -18.57 -11.20
C GLU A 74 9.68 -17.16 -10.73
N VAL A 75 8.70 -16.47 -10.09
CA VAL A 75 8.89 -15.16 -9.48
C VAL A 75 8.32 -15.16 -8.06
N LEU A 76 9.13 -14.75 -7.11
CA LEU A 76 8.72 -14.38 -5.75
C LEU A 76 8.60 -12.87 -5.69
N PHE A 77 7.37 -12.37 -5.70
CA PHE A 77 7.06 -10.95 -5.69
C PHE A 77 6.65 -10.52 -4.28
N VAL A 78 7.42 -9.65 -3.66
CA VAL A 78 7.17 -9.12 -2.30
C VAL A 78 6.69 -7.68 -2.42
N TYR A 79 5.52 -7.39 -1.86
CA TYR A 79 4.95 -6.03 -1.79
C TYR A 79 4.92 -5.56 -0.32
N GLY A 80 5.66 -4.50 -0.02
CA GLY A 80 5.64 -3.82 1.28
C GLY A 80 5.95 -4.66 2.52
N SER A 81 6.40 -5.90 2.35
CA SER A 81 6.45 -6.90 3.44
C SER A 81 7.83 -7.52 3.66
N ASN A 82 8.87 -6.90 3.12
CA ASN A 82 10.24 -7.42 3.21
C ASN A 82 10.73 -7.61 4.66
N TRP A 83 10.28 -6.79 5.60
CA TRP A 83 10.65 -6.84 7.02
C TRP A 83 10.38 -8.21 7.68
N GLY A 84 9.42 -8.97 7.18
CA GLY A 84 9.09 -10.32 7.67
C GLY A 84 9.98 -11.44 7.13
N ILE A 85 10.73 -11.20 6.06
CA ILE A 85 11.53 -12.23 5.38
C ILE A 85 12.98 -12.19 5.88
N TYR A 86 13.53 -13.35 6.21
CA TYR A 86 14.97 -13.46 6.46
C TYR A 86 15.74 -13.48 5.13
N PRO A 87 16.85 -12.71 4.99
CA PRO A 87 17.69 -12.75 3.79
C PRO A 87 18.14 -14.18 3.46
N ALA A 88 18.51 -14.97 4.45
CA ALA A 88 18.90 -16.36 4.28
C ALA A 88 17.77 -17.27 3.75
N THR A 89 16.51 -16.99 4.10
CA THR A 89 15.36 -17.72 3.56
C THR A 89 15.21 -17.43 2.08
N LEU A 90 15.31 -16.16 1.68
CA LEU A 90 15.19 -15.75 0.30
C LEU A 90 16.34 -16.34 -0.55
N ALA A 91 17.57 -16.24 -0.07
CA ALA A 91 18.73 -16.83 -0.73
C ALA A 91 18.57 -18.34 -0.96
N LYS A 92 18.11 -19.09 0.07
CA LYS A 92 17.85 -20.54 -0.04
C LYS A 92 16.74 -20.87 -1.03
N LEU A 93 15.66 -20.10 -1.07
CA LEU A 93 14.56 -20.31 -2.02
C LEU A 93 15.03 -20.06 -3.46
N LYS A 94 15.76 -18.98 -3.69
CA LYS A 94 16.34 -18.69 -5.02
C LYS A 94 17.29 -19.80 -5.48
N ALA A 95 18.20 -20.23 -4.63
CA ALA A 95 19.14 -21.32 -4.95
C ALA A 95 18.42 -22.64 -5.25
N ARG A 96 17.37 -22.97 -4.52
CA ARG A 96 16.63 -24.21 -4.67
C ARG A 96 15.68 -24.25 -5.87
N LEU A 97 14.97 -23.13 -6.10
CA LEU A 97 13.89 -23.08 -7.08
C LEU A 97 14.28 -22.39 -8.39
N GLY A 98 15.45 -21.72 -8.42
CA GLY A 98 15.86 -20.92 -9.58
C GLY A 98 14.98 -19.68 -9.81
N CYS A 99 14.12 -19.31 -8.84
CA CYS A 99 13.18 -18.21 -9.00
C CYS A 99 13.86 -16.85 -8.90
N LYS A 100 13.26 -15.83 -9.57
CA LYS A 100 13.62 -14.44 -9.38
C LYS A 100 12.87 -13.87 -8.17
N ALA A 101 13.54 -12.99 -7.42
CA ALA A 101 12.93 -12.26 -6.31
C ALA A 101 12.78 -10.78 -6.67
N ILE A 102 11.58 -10.25 -6.51
CA ILE A 102 11.23 -8.85 -6.78
C ILE A 102 10.68 -8.25 -5.49
N LEU A 103 11.13 -7.04 -5.16
CA LEU A 103 10.54 -6.24 -4.08
C LEU A 103 9.95 -4.96 -4.67
N TRP A 104 8.70 -4.66 -4.33
CA TRP A 104 8.07 -3.36 -4.55
C TRP A 104 7.71 -2.77 -3.19
N GLU A 105 8.34 -1.64 -2.84
CA GLU A 105 8.33 -1.10 -1.47
C GLU A 105 8.01 0.39 -1.46
N GLU A 106 7.13 0.79 -0.53
CA GLU A 106 6.68 2.18 -0.37
C GLU A 106 7.72 3.07 0.31
N ASN A 107 8.57 2.51 1.17
CA ASN A 107 9.37 3.26 2.13
C ASN A 107 10.87 2.98 2.01
N LEU A 108 11.39 2.79 0.79
CA LEU A 108 12.81 2.52 0.57
C LEU A 108 13.74 3.65 1.05
N GLN A 109 13.26 4.89 1.16
CA GLN A 109 14.03 6.02 1.68
C GLN A 109 14.43 5.89 3.17
N TYR A 110 13.76 5.00 3.93
CA TYR A 110 14.10 4.75 5.34
C TYR A 110 15.08 3.60 5.54
N TRP A 111 15.56 3.00 4.47
CA TRP A 111 16.50 1.89 4.58
C TRP A 111 17.83 2.35 5.14
N ARG A 112 18.20 1.78 6.29
CA ARG A 112 19.50 1.98 6.91
C ARG A 112 20.52 1.01 6.32
N SER A 113 21.82 1.30 6.51
CA SER A 113 22.92 0.51 5.96
C SER A 113 22.80 -1.00 6.24
N PHE A 114 22.35 -1.39 7.44
CA PHE A 114 22.17 -2.81 7.80
C PHE A 114 21.02 -3.50 7.04
N GLN A 115 20.10 -2.74 6.48
CA GLN A 115 18.98 -3.27 5.71
C GLN A 115 19.35 -3.48 4.24
N VAL A 116 20.37 -2.79 3.75
CA VAL A 116 20.89 -2.93 2.38
C VAL A 116 21.28 -4.39 2.09
N GLU A 117 21.84 -5.10 3.08
CA GLU A 117 22.18 -6.52 2.94
C GLU A 117 20.95 -7.38 2.61
N ALA A 118 19.80 -7.08 3.22
CA ALA A 118 18.54 -7.77 2.89
C ALA A 118 18.08 -7.44 1.46
N LEU A 119 18.25 -6.19 1.03
CA LEU A 119 17.88 -5.76 -0.33
C LEU A 119 18.72 -6.45 -1.41
N ARG A 120 19.99 -6.77 -1.14
CA ARG A 120 20.88 -7.48 -2.08
C ARG A 120 20.38 -8.87 -2.48
N GLN A 121 19.46 -9.43 -1.72
CA GLN A 121 18.86 -10.73 -2.05
C GLN A 121 17.83 -10.67 -3.18
N TYR A 122 17.32 -9.47 -3.49
CA TYR A 122 16.36 -9.27 -4.57
C TYR A 122 17.07 -9.04 -5.92
N ASP A 123 16.49 -9.61 -6.97
CA ASP A 123 16.97 -9.41 -8.34
C ASP A 123 16.57 -8.03 -8.89
N HIS A 124 15.37 -7.55 -8.48
CA HIS A 124 14.87 -6.22 -8.81
C HIS A 124 14.19 -5.58 -7.60
N LEU A 125 14.41 -4.29 -7.45
CA LEU A 125 13.83 -3.45 -6.42
C LEU A 125 13.05 -2.33 -7.10
N PHE A 126 11.79 -2.16 -6.73
CA PHE A 126 10.93 -1.09 -7.19
C PHE A 126 10.53 -0.21 -6.01
N SER A 127 10.75 1.09 -6.15
CA SER A 127 10.34 2.10 -5.17
C SER A 127 9.11 2.84 -5.69
N LEU A 128 8.12 3.07 -4.81
CA LEU A 128 6.99 3.96 -5.06
C LEU A 128 7.37 5.44 -5.01
N ASP A 129 8.59 5.75 -4.57
CA ASP A 129 9.17 7.09 -4.53
C ASP A 129 10.44 7.12 -5.38
N SER A 130 10.59 8.12 -6.25
CA SER A 130 11.77 8.26 -7.11
C SER A 130 13.01 8.72 -6.34
N TYR A 131 12.83 9.40 -5.20
CA TYR A 131 13.92 9.99 -4.41
C TYR A 131 14.98 8.97 -3.96
N PRO A 132 14.66 7.79 -3.40
CA PRO A 132 15.68 6.86 -2.93
C PRO A 132 16.40 6.11 -4.05
N VAL A 133 15.88 6.11 -5.28
CA VAL A 133 16.44 5.32 -6.39
C VAL A 133 17.90 5.63 -6.66
N PRO A 134 18.31 6.88 -6.95
CA PRO A 134 19.73 7.19 -7.20
C PRO A 134 20.61 6.94 -5.97
N LEU A 135 20.08 7.12 -4.76
CA LEU A 135 20.83 6.87 -3.52
C LEU A 135 21.11 5.39 -3.33
N LEU A 136 20.16 4.54 -3.66
CA LEU A 136 20.30 3.08 -3.56
C LEU A 136 21.17 2.51 -4.70
N GLN A 137 21.32 3.22 -5.81
CA GLN A 137 22.19 2.82 -6.92
C GLN A 137 23.67 3.20 -6.72
N LEU A 138 24.02 3.90 -5.63
CA LEU A 138 25.42 4.25 -5.34
C LEU A 138 26.28 2.98 -5.22
N PRO A 139 27.54 3.01 -5.70
CA PRO A 139 28.44 1.85 -5.65
C PRO A 139 28.59 1.26 -4.24
N SER A 140 28.54 2.10 -3.20
CA SER A 140 28.64 1.70 -1.80
C SER A 140 27.53 0.75 -1.34
N THR A 141 26.36 0.75 -1.99
CA THR A 141 25.25 -0.14 -1.66
C THR A 141 25.42 -1.52 -2.29
N GLY A 142 26.09 -1.61 -3.44
CA GLY A 142 26.18 -2.83 -4.26
C GLY A 142 24.87 -3.24 -4.91
N LEU A 143 23.81 -2.40 -4.88
CA LEU A 143 22.53 -2.66 -5.53
C LEU A 143 22.59 -2.23 -6.99
N LYS A 144 22.09 -3.08 -7.90
CA LYS A 144 22.21 -2.84 -9.35
C LYS A 144 20.87 -2.54 -10.04
N ASN A 145 19.79 -3.18 -9.61
CA ASN A 145 18.51 -3.18 -10.30
C ASN A 145 17.46 -2.48 -9.42
N VAL A 146 17.66 -1.20 -9.16
CA VAL A 146 16.71 -0.36 -8.41
C VAL A 146 15.99 0.55 -9.40
N HIS A 147 14.66 0.56 -9.36
CA HIS A 147 13.83 1.27 -10.30
C HIS A 147 12.73 2.04 -9.58
N PHE A 148 12.29 3.13 -10.18
CA PHE A 148 11.04 3.78 -9.80
C PHE A 148 9.87 3.07 -10.47
N LEU A 149 8.85 2.73 -9.69
CA LEU A 149 7.55 2.27 -10.17
C LEU A 149 6.47 2.89 -9.27
N GLY A 150 5.86 3.95 -9.77
CA GLY A 150 4.82 4.68 -9.04
C GLY A 150 3.57 3.84 -8.78
N PRO A 151 2.70 4.33 -7.90
CA PRO A 151 1.41 3.70 -7.65
C PRO A 151 0.48 3.85 -8.86
N ALA A 152 -0.55 3.02 -8.89
CA ALA A 152 -1.61 3.05 -9.89
C ALA A 152 -2.97 2.79 -9.21
N CYS A 153 -4.05 2.80 -9.99
CA CYS A 153 -5.36 2.30 -9.57
C CYS A 153 -5.70 1.01 -10.32
N ASP A 154 -6.67 0.28 -9.81
CA ASP A 154 -7.32 -0.81 -10.52
C ASP A 154 -8.59 -0.25 -11.20
N PRO A 155 -8.65 -0.19 -12.53
CA PRO A 155 -9.78 0.43 -13.24
C PRO A 155 -11.09 -0.37 -13.10
N GLU A 156 -11.04 -1.66 -12.78
CA GLU A 156 -12.25 -2.44 -12.53
C GLU A 156 -12.86 -2.10 -11.17
N GLU A 157 -12.03 -1.80 -10.17
CA GLU A 157 -12.47 -1.45 -8.83
C GLU A 157 -12.79 0.05 -8.70
N HIS A 158 -11.96 0.91 -9.29
CA HIS A 158 -12.03 2.36 -9.10
C HIS A 158 -12.77 3.10 -10.23
N SER A 159 -13.50 2.39 -11.10
CA SER A 159 -14.32 3.06 -12.12
C SER A 159 -15.49 3.82 -11.47
N ARG A 160 -15.90 4.92 -12.11
CA ARG A 160 -17.07 5.67 -11.66
C ARG A 160 -18.31 4.78 -11.65
N VAL A 161 -19.02 4.80 -10.52
CA VAL A 161 -20.26 4.03 -10.33
C VAL A 161 -21.48 4.95 -10.28
N GLU A 162 -22.62 4.47 -10.77
CA GLU A 162 -23.91 5.10 -10.54
C GLU A 162 -24.32 4.89 -9.08
N LEU A 163 -24.84 5.94 -8.48
CA LEU A 163 -25.24 5.95 -7.09
C LEU A 163 -26.75 5.86 -6.96
N SER A 164 -27.22 5.04 -6.04
CA SER A 164 -28.62 5.10 -5.62
C SER A 164 -28.88 6.42 -4.85
N PRO A 165 -30.14 6.91 -4.77
CA PRO A 165 -30.45 8.08 -3.96
C PRO A 165 -30.00 7.95 -2.50
N SER A 166 -30.04 6.76 -1.94
CA SER A 166 -29.54 6.47 -0.59
C SER A 166 -28.03 6.54 -0.47
N ASP A 167 -27.30 6.08 -1.48
CA ASP A 167 -25.83 6.21 -1.53
C ASP A 167 -25.43 7.67 -1.67
N GLU A 168 -26.12 8.41 -2.54
CA GLU A 168 -25.84 9.84 -2.75
C GLU A 168 -26.10 10.63 -1.46
N ALA A 169 -27.22 10.45 -0.81
CA ALA A 169 -27.50 11.08 0.48
C ALA A 169 -26.44 10.75 1.57
N ARG A 170 -25.93 9.52 1.56
CA ARG A 170 -24.93 9.07 2.53
C ARG A 170 -23.54 9.59 2.24
N PHE A 171 -23.11 9.57 0.97
CA PHE A 171 -21.70 9.75 0.58
C PHE A 171 -21.40 11.14 0.04
N ALA A 172 -22.37 11.85 -0.54
CA ALA A 172 -22.15 13.16 -1.14
C ALA A 172 -21.62 14.18 -0.11
N ALA A 173 -20.64 14.94 -0.56
CA ALA A 173 -20.09 16.12 0.12
C ALA A 173 -19.41 17.00 -0.93
N GLN A 174 -19.10 18.27 -0.62
CA GLN A 174 -18.28 19.10 -1.49
C GLN A 174 -16.85 18.59 -1.55
N VAL A 175 -16.31 18.19 -0.39
CA VAL A 175 -14.95 17.70 -0.25
C VAL A 175 -14.95 16.42 0.61
N THR A 176 -14.24 15.39 0.18
CA THR A 176 -14.08 14.19 0.98
C THR A 176 -12.64 13.73 1.06
N PHE A 177 -12.32 13.05 2.15
CA PHE A 177 -11.04 12.37 2.29
C PHE A 177 -11.22 10.98 2.88
N VAL A 178 -10.63 9.98 2.23
CA VAL A 178 -10.55 8.61 2.74
C VAL A 178 -9.13 8.32 3.19
N GLY A 179 -8.96 8.12 4.50
CA GLY A 179 -7.68 7.80 5.11
C GLY A 179 -7.52 8.36 6.52
N GLY A 180 -6.34 8.14 7.14
CA GLY A 180 -6.09 8.57 8.52
C GLY A 180 -5.86 10.06 8.66
N GLY A 181 -6.50 10.65 9.67
CA GLY A 181 -6.32 12.02 10.14
C GLY A 181 -5.03 12.19 10.94
N ARG A 182 -3.87 12.10 10.25
CA ARG A 182 -2.56 12.43 10.83
C ARG A 182 -2.42 13.94 11.03
N THR A 183 -1.53 14.39 11.93
CA THR A 183 -1.39 15.79 12.35
C THR A 183 -1.40 16.76 11.19
N ARG A 184 -0.48 16.66 10.24
CA ARG A 184 -0.43 17.55 9.08
C ARG A 184 -1.74 17.58 8.25
N ARG A 185 -2.39 16.43 8.10
CA ARG A 185 -3.67 16.37 7.38
C ARG A 185 -4.76 17.11 8.14
N ARG A 186 -4.82 16.94 9.47
CA ARG A 186 -5.80 17.67 10.28
C ARG A 186 -5.61 19.18 10.15
N GLU A 187 -4.39 19.67 10.31
CA GLU A 187 -4.03 21.08 10.14
C GLU A 187 -4.48 21.64 8.78
N LEU A 188 -4.35 20.88 7.71
CA LEU A 188 -4.81 21.28 6.36
C LEU A 188 -6.34 21.29 6.27
N PHE A 189 -7.02 20.28 6.81
CA PHE A 189 -8.47 20.19 6.74
C PHE A 189 -9.19 21.16 7.68
N GLU A 190 -8.54 21.60 8.76
CA GLU A 190 -9.04 22.67 9.63
C GLU A 190 -9.30 23.99 8.88
N ASN A 191 -8.55 24.24 7.80
CA ASN A 191 -8.77 25.38 6.91
C ASN A 191 -9.91 25.18 5.89
N LEU A 192 -10.57 24.03 5.88
CA LEU A 192 -11.66 23.70 4.96
C LEU A 192 -13.01 23.53 5.67
N THR A 193 -13.11 23.94 6.94
CA THR A 193 -14.30 23.74 7.77
C THR A 193 -15.53 24.56 7.36
N ASP A 194 -15.37 25.53 6.45
CA ASP A 194 -16.46 26.29 5.84
C ASP A 194 -17.14 25.55 4.67
N HIS A 195 -16.59 24.40 4.29
CA HIS A 195 -17.15 23.56 3.24
C HIS A 195 -17.90 22.36 3.82
N ASP A 196 -18.77 21.75 3.01
CA ASP A 196 -19.38 20.47 3.34
C ASP A 196 -18.32 19.37 3.19
N LEU A 197 -17.83 18.85 4.33
CA LEU A 197 -16.76 17.87 4.42
C LEU A 197 -17.29 16.50 4.87
N LYS A 198 -16.69 15.43 4.37
CA LYS A 198 -16.77 14.08 4.96
C LYS A 198 -15.39 13.45 5.06
N LEU A 199 -14.96 13.14 6.27
CA LEU A 199 -13.64 12.62 6.59
C LEU A 199 -13.75 11.17 7.09
N TRP A 200 -13.31 10.22 6.26
CA TRP A 200 -13.44 8.77 6.51
C TRP A 200 -12.13 8.17 7.01
N GLY A 201 -12.21 7.27 7.98
CA GLY A 201 -11.08 6.50 8.47
C GLY A 201 -10.89 6.64 9.98
N TRP A 202 -9.72 7.10 10.43
CA TRP A 202 -9.38 7.17 11.85
C TRP A 202 -8.61 8.44 12.19
N GLY A 203 -8.68 8.86 13.47
CA GLY A 203 -7.83 9.93 14.02
C GLY A 203 -8.26 11.36 13.69
N TRP A 204 -9.40 11.56 13.03
CA TRP A 204 -9.96 12.89 12.75
C TRP A 204 -10.55 13.56 14.00
N ASN A 205 -11.10 12.77 14.92
CA ASN A 205 -11.61 13.22 16.23
C ASN A 205 -10.54 13.74 17.19
N LYS A 206 -9.27 13.76 16.79
CA LYS A 206 -8.18 14.40 17.55
C LYS A 206 -8.10 15.91 17.32
N SER A 207 -8.90 16.45 16.42
CA SER A 207 -9.12 17.87 16.20
C SER A 207 -10.60 18.15 16.46
N PRO A 208 -10.94 18.97 17.47
CA PRO A 208 -12.33 19.33 17.79
C PRO A 208 -13.06 19.97 16.62
N GLU A 209 -12.36 20.76 15.80
CA GLU A 209 -12.90 21.45 14.63
C GLU A 209 -13.37 20.49 13.54
N LEU A 210 -12.74 19.29 13.47
CA LEU A 210 -13.01 18.29 12.45
C LEU A 210 -13.96 17.18 12.93
N GLU A 211 -14.29 17.12 14.22
CA GLU A 211 -15.08 16.02 14.80
C GLU A 211 -16.46 15.90 14.15
N ARG A 212 -17.13 17.02 13.86
CA ARG A 212 -18.46 17.04 13.22
C ARG A 212 -18.48 16.47 11.79
N PHE A 213 -17.33 16.44 11.12
CA PHE A 213 -17.18 15.93 9.75
C PHE A 213 -16.65 14.48 9.71
N PHE A 214 -16.29 13.96 10.87
CA PHE A 214 -15.67 12.65 10.99
C PHE A 214 -16.68 11.52 10.90
N VAL A 215 -16.47 10.63 9.96
CA VAL A 215 -17.18 9.35 9.87
C VAL A 215 -16.23 8.25 10.35
N PRO A 216 -16.46 7.67 11.55
CA PRO A 216 -15.54 6.71 12.18
C PRO A 216 -15.63 5.33 11.53
N GLU A 217 -15.43 5.28 10.22
CA GLU A 217 -15.53 4.09 9.43
C GLU A 217 -14.31 3.94 8.51
N THR A 218 -13.62 2.80 8.62
CA THR A 218 -12.60 2.41 7.64
C THR A 218 -13.28 1.87 6.41
N VAL A 219 -12.96 2.43 5.24
CA VAL A 219 -13.61 2.09 3.98
C VAL A 219 -12.60 1.55 2.97
N SER A 220 -13.03 0.56 2.20
CA SER A 220 -12.28 -0.09 1.12
C SER A 220 -13.23 -0.57 0.03
N GLY A 221 -12.68 -1.05 -1.08
CA GLY A 221 -13.44 -1.65 -2.16
C GLY A 221 -14.53 -0.74 -2.71
N LEU A 222 -15.64 -1.33 -3.15
CA LEU A 222 -16.76 -0.64 -3.78
C LEU A 222 -17.29 0.55 -2.95
N LYS A 223 -17.22 0.48 -1.63
CA LYS A 223 -17.66 1.59 -0.78
C LYS A 223 -16.77 2.82 -0.95
N LYS A 224 -15.45 2.63 -1.02
CA LYS A 224 -14.49 3.70 -1.29
C LYS A 224 -14.76 4.32 -2.67
N THR A 225 -15.02 3.50 -3.67
CA THR A 225 -15.38 3.91 -5.03
C THR A 225 -16.67 4.74 -5.07
N LYS A 226 -17.71 4.32 -4.32
CA LYS A 226 -18.95 5.11 -4.17
C LYS A 226 -18.71 6.47 -3.54
N ILE A 227 -17.89 6.54 -2.49
CA ILE A 227 -17.52 7.81 -1.84
C ILE A 227 -16.83 8.75 -2.83
N TYR A 228 -15.84 8.25 -3.58
CA TYR A 228 -15.18 9.07 -4.60
C TYR A 228 -16.14 9.47 -5.72
N SER A 229 -17.00 8.56 -6.18
CA SER A 229 -18.01 8.86 -7.21
C SER A 229 -19.05 9.91 -6.77
N ALA A 230 -19.33 10.02 -5.47
CA ALA A 230 -20.29 10.95 -4.91
C ALA A 230 -19.74 12.38 -4.72
N THR A 231 -18.41 12.54 -4.67
CA THR A 231 -17.79 13.80 -4.23
C THR A 231 -16.96 14.42 -5.36
N PRO A 232 -17.16 15.72 -5.68
CA PRO A 232 -16.43 16.35 -6.78
C PRO A 232 -14.95 16.55 -6.48
N ILE A 233 -14.58 16.84 -5.23
CA ILE A 233 -13.20 17.20 -4.83
C ILE A 233 -12.70 16.22 -3.78
N CYS A 234 -11.61 15.53 -4.09
CA CYS A 234 -10.97 14.58 -3.18
C CYS A 234 -9.48 14.95 -3.01
N PRO A 235 -9.13 15.75 -1.98
CA PRO A 235 -7.75 16.18 -1.76
C PRO A 235 -6.81 15.01 -1.49
N ASN A 236 -5.58 15.11 -1.98
CA ASN A 236 -4.51 14.20 -1.66
C ASN A 236 -3.43 14.92 -0.85
N PHE A 237 -3.69 15.12 0.44
CA PHE A 237 -2.68 15.62 1.35
C PHE A 237 -1.81 14.49 1.87
N GLN A 238 -0.50 14.65 1.73
CA GLN A 238 0.48 13.69 2.22
C GLN A 238 0.43 13.61 3.75
N SER A 239 0.74 12.44 4.29
CA SER A 239 0.71 12.22 5.75
C SER A 239 1.91 12.84 6.49
N GLY A 240 2.78 13.56 5.80
CA GLY A 240 4.08 14.03 6.31
C GLY A 240 5.21 13.06 5.92
N HIS A 241 6.35 13.19 6.45
CA HIS A 241 7.71 12.68 6.24
C HIS A 241 7.99 11.35 5.49
N TYR A 242 7.00 10.68 4.94
CA TYR A 242 7.17 9.31 4.41
C TYR A 242 7.49 9.23 2.91
N GLN A 243 7.20 10.26 2.15
CA GLN A 243 7.49 10.31 0.72
C GLN A 243 8.09 11.68 0.39
N VAL A 244 9.16 11.69 -0.39
CA VAL A 244 9.84 12.93 -0.84
C VAL A 244 9.30 13.33 -2.20
N ASN A 245 9.34 12.42 -3.17
CA ASN A 245 8.81 12.60 -4.53
C ASN A 245 7.71 11.57 -4.85
N GLY A 246 7.25 10.84 -3.85
CA GLY A 246 6.24 9.79 -4.02
C GLY A 246 4.82 10.35 -3.97
N VAL A 247 3.91 9.72 -4.69
CA VAL A 247 2.49 10.02 -4.68
C VAL A 247 1.73 8.82 -4.13
N ALA A 248 0.68 9.06 -3.33
CA ALA A 248 -0.19 7.98 -2.87
C ALA A 248 -1.04 7.41 -4.01
N CYS A 249 -1.67 6.25 -3.84
CA CYS A 249 -2.61 5.68 -4.82
C CYS A 249 -3.85 6.56 -5.04
N ARG A 250 -4.26 7.33 -4.03
CA ARG A 250 -5.50 8.11 -4.04
C ARG A 250 -5.71 8.99 -5.26
N PRO A 251 -4.77 9.81 -5.76
CA PRO A 251 -4.99 10.61 -6.96
C PRO A 251 -5.41 9.78 -8.18
N PHE A 252 -4.83 8.59 -8.34
CA PHE A 252 -5.16 7.68 -9.44
C PHE A 252 -6.55 7.06 -9.22
N GLU A 253 -6.86 6.63 -8.01
CA GLU A 253 -8.18 6.09 -7.65
C GLU A 253 -9.28 7.12 -7.89
N VAL A 254 -9.08 8.37 -7.44
CA VAL A 254 -10.03 9.48 -7.60
C VAL A 254 -10.24 9.83 -9.06
N ALA A 255 -9.14 9.96 -9.84
CA ALA A 255 -9.21 10.26 -11.26
C ALA A 255 -9.92 9.14 -12.03
N CYS A 256 -9.69 7.88 -11.66
CA CYS A 256 -10.36 6.72 -12.25
C CYS A 256 -11.87 6.73 -11.97
N CYS A 257 -12.30 7.27 -10.82
CA CYS A 257 -13.71 7.52 -10.49
C CYS A 257 -14.29 8.75 -11.21
N GLY A 258 -13.55 9.37 -12.14
CA GLY A 258 -13.99 10.55 -12.92
C GLY A 258 -14.13 11.82 -12.07
N ARG A 259 -13.30 11.97 -11.02
CA ARG A 259 -13.33 13.10 -10.11
C ARG A 259 -11.98 13.83 -10.07
N ALA A 260 -11.98 15.05 -9.57
CA ALA A 260 -10.78 15.88 -9.50
C ALA A 260 -9.93 15.53 -8.28
N PRO A 261 -8.76 14.93 -8.45
CA PRO A 261 -7.78 14.85 -7.38
C PRO A 261 -7.09 16.20 -7.22
N PHE A 262 -7.13 16.76 -6.03
CA PHE A 262 -6.39 17.97 -5.70
C PHE A 262 -5.20 17.56 -4.83
N SER A 263 -3.99 17.71 -5.34
CA SER A 263 -2.77 17.34 -4.62
C SER A 263 -1.93 18.56 -4.31
N GLU A 264 -1.28 18.56 -3.15
CA GLU A 264 -0.23 19.53 -2.86
C GLU A 264 0.95 19.32 -3.82
N ALA A 265 1.65 20.40 -4.17
CA ALA A 265 2.90 20.33 -4.94
C ALA A 265 3.99 19.64 -4.10
N GLN A 266 4.83 18.86 -4.76
CA GLN A 266 5.98 18.17 -4.17
C GLN A 266 7.28 18.75 -4.72
#